data_eafa40c7b75c545ba47de57c8cb3f7e6
#
_entry.id   eafa40c7b75c545ba47de57c8cb3f7e6
#
_cell.length_a   1.000
_cell.length_b   1.000
_cell.length_c   1.000
_cell.angle_alpha   90.00
_cell.angle_beta   90.00
_cell.angle_gamma   90.00
#
_symmetry.space_group_name_H-M   'P 1'
#
loop_
_entity.id
_entity.type
_entity.pdbx_description
1 polymer ?
#
loop_
_entity_poly.entity_id
_entity_poly.type
_entity_poly.pdbx_seq_one_letter_code
_entity_poly.pdbx_strand_id
1 'polypeptide(L)'
;MPVIKKRVLGSGSKDQVIIKNLYDIPRENSKKFFLQKYLNCQEYGVDILNDLNGNYIHSSFKKKILMRAGDTDKAILVYSKFFEDFAKKISFALKHIGIIDVDFLFNGKKIFVLDINPRIGGGYPFTHEYGYNYLEFILSKIINNNKNIKFNIKKKNYNMFSKGISIYNHK
;
A
#
# COMPACT_ATOMS: atom_id res chain seq x y z
N MET A 1 -0.50 -17.40 -21.88
CA MET A 1 -0.32 -16.20 -21.05
C MET A 1 -0.37 -16.63 -19.61
N PRO A 2 0.64 -16.32 -18.77
CA PRO A 2 0.66 -16.75 -17.39
C PRO A 2 -0.48 -16.10 -16.58
N VAL A 3 -1.01 -16.86 -15.61
CA VAL A 3 -2.02 -16.42 -14.68
C VAL A 3 -1.53 -16.68 -13.25
N ILE A 4 -2.07 -15.94 -12.28
CA ILE A 4 -1.84 -16.18 -10.86
C ILE A 4 -3.14 -16.69 -10.23
N LYS A 5 -3.05 -17.84 -9.56
CA LYS A 5 -4.13 -18.40 -8.75
C LYS A 5 -4.09 -17.77 -7.37
N LYS A 6 -5.23 -17.22 -6.93
CA LYS A 6 -5.38 -16.58 -5.60
C LYS A 6 -6.59 -17.13 -4.88
N ARG A 7 -6.54 -17.19 -3.55
CA ARG A 7 -7.74 -17.48 -2.75
C ARG A 7 -8.72 -16.31 -2.83
N VAL A 8 -10.01 -16.60 -2.83
CA VAL A 8 -11.08 -15.60 -2.73
C VAL A 8 -11.05 -14.93 -1.35
N LEU A 9 -10.86 -15.75 -0.30
CA LEU A 9 -10.63 -15.28 1.07
C LEU A 9 -9.17 -15.60 1.44
N GLY A 10 -8.32 -14.60 1.49
CA GLY A 10 -6.90 -14.77 1.79
C GLY A 10 -6.22 -13.45 2.11
N SER A 11 -5.09 -13.51 2.81
CA SER A 11 -4.26 -12.37 3.15
C SER A 11 -2.77 -12.74 3.08
N GLY A 12 -1.90 -11.72 2.99
CA GLY A 12 -0.46 -11.89 3.08
C GLY A 12 0.16 -12.72 1.95
N SER A 13 -0.43 -12.71 0.76
CA SER A 13 0.05 -13.45 -0.43
C SER A 13 0.18 -14.97 -0.24
N LYS A 14 -0.47 -15.54 0.79
CA LYS A 14 -0.46 -16.98 1.05
C LYS A 14 -1.17 -17.74 -0.06
N ASP A 15 -0.58 -18.89 -0.44
CA ASP A 15 -1.14 -19.81 -1.46
C ASP A 15 -1.34 -19.17 -2.85
N GLN A 16 -0.58 -18.12 -3.17
CA GLN A 16 -0.52 -17.60 -4.53
C GLN A 16 0.44 -18.44 -5.37
N VAL A 17 -0.04 -18.93 -6.51
CA VAL A 17 0.76 -19.75 -7.43
C VAL A 17 0.69 -19.16 -8.84
N ILE A 18 1.85 -18.94 -9.45
CA ILE A 18 1.93 -18.52 -10.84
C ILE A 18 1.86 -19.76 -11.71
N ILE A 19 0.81 -19.82 -12.53
CA ILE A 19 0.56 -20.90 -13.49
C ILE A 19 0.99 -20.40 -14.87
N LYS A 20 2.03 -20.99 -15.41
CA LYS A 20 2.60 -20.62 -16.72
C LYS A 20 1.87 -21.30 -17.87
N ASN A 21 1.41 -22.53 -17.66
CA ASN A 21 0.71 -23.31 -18.64
C ASN A 21 -0.74 -23.52 -18.21
N LEU A 22 -1.70 -23.29 -19.11
CA LEU A 22 -3.13 -23.45 -18.81
C LEU A 22 -3.53 -24.89 -18.47
N TYR A 23 -2.77 -25.88 -18.92
CA TYR A 23 -3.00 -27.29 -18.57
C TYR A 23 -2.72 -27.60 -17.08
N ASP A 24 -1.93 -26.74 -16.42
CA ASP A 24 -1.57 -26.89 -15.01
C ASP A 24 -2.62 -26.23 -14.09
N ILE A 25 -3.73 -25.72 -14.62
CA ILE A 25 -4.81 -25.16 -13.81
C ILE A 25 -5.50 -26.30 -13.07
N PRO A 26 -5.45 -26.29 -11.71
CA PRO A 26 -6.12 -27.32 -10.94
C PRO A 26 -7.63 -27.29 -11.20
N ARG A 27 -8.23 -28.47 -11.44
CA ARG A 27 -9.69 -28.63 -11.57
C ARG A 27 -10.44 -28.55 -10.23
N GLU A 28 -9.84 -27.89 -9.23
CA GLU A 28 -10.41 -27.73 -7.92
C GLU A 28 -11.62 -26.77 -7.93
N ASN A 29 -12.42 -26.89 -6.88
CA ASN A 29 -13.64 -26.13 -6.65
C ASN A 29 -13.40 -24.61 -6.82
N SER A 30 -13.88 -24.02 -7.89
CA SER A 30 -13.73 -22.62 -8.28
C SER A 30 -14.25 -21.60 -7.27
N LYS A 31 -15.04 -22.02 -6.28
CA LYS A 31 -15.57 -21.15 -5.23
C LYS A 31 -14.50 -20.65 -4.23
N LYS A 32 -13.35 -21.33 -4.12
CA LYS A 32 -12.29 -20.98 -3.18
C LYS A 32 -11.16 -20.14 -3.78
N PHE A 33 -11.03 -20.14 -5.09
CA PHE A 33 -9.93 -19.54 -5.84
C PHE A 33 -10.43 -18.78 -7.04
N PHE A 34 -9.66 -17.79 -7.46
CA PHE A 34 -9.84 -17.13 -8.75
C PHE A 34 -8.50 -17.03 -9.49
N LEU A 35 -8.59 -16.90 -10.80
CA LEU A 35 -7.43 -16.71 -11.66
C LEU A 35 -7.38 -15.24 -12.10
N GLN A 36 -6.21 -14.65 -11.95
CA GLN A 36 -5.93 -13.30 -12.39
C GLN A 36 -4.78 -13.31 -13.38
N LYS A 37 -4.82 -12.43 -14.38
CA LYS A 37 -3.70 -12.25 -15.30
C LYS A 37 -2.44 -11.92 -14.50
N TYR A 38 -1.36 -12.69 -14.71
CA TYR A 38 -0.07 -12.36 -14.15
C TYR A 38 0.59 -11.23 -14.96
N LEU A 39 0.99 -10.19 -14.28
CA LEU A 39 1.71 -9.04 -14.85
C LEU A 39 3.09 -8.97 -14.18
N ASN A 40 4.15 -9.16 -14.98
CA ASN A 40 5.52 -8.98 -14.49
C ASN A 40 5.86 -7.48 -14.49
N CYS A 41 5.38 -6.78 -13.48
CA CYS A 41 5.56 -5.34 -13.31
C CYS A 41 6.06 -5.03 -11.90
N GLN A 42 6.66 -3.86 -11.75
CA GLN A 42 7.07 -3.38 -10.42
C GLN A 42 5.84 -3.13 -9.54
N GLU A 43 5.89 -3.64 -8.32
CA GLU A 43 4.87 -3.43 -7.31
C GLU A 43 5.17 -2.19 -6.47
N TYR A 44 4.10 -1.46 -6.17
CA TYR A 44 4.08 -0.26 -5.34
C TYR A 44 2.96 -0.36 -4.31
N GLY A 45 3.14 0.35 -3.21
CA GLY A 45 2.09 0.63 -2.24
C GLY A 45 1.88 2.13 -2.10
N VAL A 46 0.68 2.55 -1.73
CA VAL A 46 0.38 3.93 -1.39
C VAL A 46 -0.50 4.00 -0.15
N ASP A 47 -0.09 4.81 0.83
CA ASP A 47 -0.98 5.24 1.91
C ASP A 47 -1.70 6.50 1.45
N ILE A 48 -3.02 6.49 1.42
CA ILE A 48 -3.85 7.65 1.08
C ILE A 48 -4.55 8.13 2.33
N LEU A 49 -4.36 9.40 2.65
CA LEU A 49 -5.00 10.07 3.78
C LEU A 49 -6.12 10.99 3.29
N ASN A 50 -7.31 10.79 3.81
CA ASN A 50 -8.42 11.72 3.72
C ASN A 50 -8.73 12.32 5.11
N ASP A 51 -9.39 13.47 5.12
CA ASP A 51 -9.92 14.07 6.35
C ASP A 51 -11.20 13.33 6.83
N LEU A 52 -11.80 13.83 7.91
CA LEU A 52 -13.04 13.28 8.47
C LEU A 52 -14.28 13.51 7.59
N ASN A 53 -14.18 14.34 6.56
CA ASN A 53 -15.22 14.59 5.57
C ASN A 53 -15.01 13.83 4.25
N GLY A 54 -13.96 12.99 4.18
CA GLY A 54 -13.61 12.22 2.99
C GLY A 54 -12.85 13.02 1.92
N ASN A 55 -12.32 14.21 2.26
CA ASN A 55 -11.52 14.99 1.33
C ASN A 55 -10.07 14.53 1.34
N TYR A 56 -9.47 14.44 0.16
CA TYR A 56 -8.06 14.11 0.00
C TYR A 56 -7.15 15.11 0.70
N ILE A 57 -6.23 14.61 1.50
CA ILE A 57 -5.20 15.40 2.20
C ILE A 57 -3.82 15.13 1.62
N HIS A 58 -3.41 13.85 1.57
CA HIS A 58 -2.06 13.49 1.14
C HIS A 58 -1.99 12.03 0.70
N SER A 59 -0.93 11.70 -0.06
CA SER A 59 -0.58 10.31 -0.37
C SER A 59 0.93 10.11 -0.38
N SER A 60 1.37 8.98 0.15
CA SER A 60 2.78 8.57 0.22
C SER A 60 3.00 7.27 -0.53
N PHE A 61 3.85 7.31 -1.56
CA PHE A 61 4.09 6.19 -2.47
C PHE A 61 5.39 5.47 -2.14
N LYS A 62 5.34 4.16 -2.21
CA LYS A 62 6.45 3.27 -1.90
C LYS A 62 6.68 2.29 -3.05
N LYS A 63 7.84 2.36 -3.68
CA LYS A 63 8.30 1.29 -4.57
C LYS A 63 8.76 0.12 -3.68
N LYS A 64 8.09 -1.02 -3.77
CA LYS A 64 8.42 -2.21 -2.97
C LYS A 64 9.70 -2.85 -3.54
N ILE A 65 10.72 -3.00 -2.70
CA ILE A 65 12.02 -3.60 -3.07
C ILE A 65 12.12 -5.02 -2.54
N LEU A 66 11.65 -5.25 -1.32
CA LEU A 66 11.64 -6.57 -0.68
C LEU A 66 10.35 -6.76 0.08
N MET A 67 9.79 -7.94 -0.09
CA MET A 67 8.62 -8.42 0.65
C MET A 67 9.06 -9.54 1.59
N ARG A 68 8.51 -9.57 2.81
CA ARG A 68 8.72 -10.65 3.78
C ARG A 68 7.37 -11.06 4.35
N ALA A 69 7.03 -12.34 4.23
CA ALA A 69 5.76 -12.90 4.71
C ALA A 69 4.51 -12.12 4.24
N GLY A 70 4.53 -11.59 3.01
CA GLY A 70 3.41 -10.84 2.42
C GLY A 70 3.32 -9.38 2.84
N ASP A 71 4.32 -8.88 3.60
CA ASP A 71 4.40 -7.48 4.01
C ASP A 71 5.64 -6.79 3.40
N THR A 72 5.59 -5.47 3.25
CA THR A 72 6.71 -4.69 2.73
C THR A 72 7.82 -4.59 3.76
N ASP A 73 8.98 -5.18 3.46
CA ASP A 73 10.15 -5.20 4.34
C ASP A 73 11.18 -4.12 3.97
N LYS A 74 11.30 -3.82 2.66
CA LYS A 74 12.17 -2.75 2.15
C LYS A 74 11.49 -2.00 1.04
N ALA A 75 11.53 -0.66 1.10
CA ALA A 75 10.90 0.20 0.11
C ALA A 75 11.70 1.49 -0.15
N ILE A 76 11.46 2.09 -1.30
CA ILE A 76 11.90 3.43 -1.65
C ILE A 76 10.67 4.31 -1.73
N LEU A 77 10.65 5.43 -0.99
CA LEU A 77 9.63 6.44 -1.18
C LEU A 77 9.87 7.15 -2.51
N VAL A 78 8.80 7.28 -3.28
CA VAL A 78 8.82 7.90 -4.60
C VAL A 78 7.75 8.97 -4.69
N TYR A 79 8.02 9.99 -5.50
CA TYR A 79 7.04 11.01 -5.84
C TYR A 79 6.85 11.06 -7.35
N SER A 80 5.60 11.13 -7.76
CA SER A 80 5.24 11.35 -9.15
C SER A 80 3.87 12.03 -9.20
N LYS A 81 3.74 13.08 -9.99
CA LYS A 81 2.44 13.73 -10.22
C LYS A 81 1.40 12.75 -10.77
N PHE A 82 1.82 11.85 -11.65
CA PHE A 82 0.97 10.79 -12.19
C PHE A 82 0.41 9.87 -11.09
N PHE A 83 1.26 9.50 -10.10
CA PHE A 83 0.83 8.70 -8.96
C PHE A 83 -0.10 9.49 -8.01
N GLU A 84 0.20 10.76 -7.77
CA GLU A 84 -0.67 11.61 -6.96
C GLU A 84 -2.06 11.75 -7.57
N ASP A 85 -2.16 11.94 -8.89
CA ASP A 85 -3.44 12.03 -9.59
C ASP A 85 -4.22 10.70 -9.54
N PHE A 86 -3.52 9.57 -9.56
CA PHE A 86 -4.13 8.26 -9.31
C PHE A 86 -4.69 8.15 -7.89
N ALA A 87 -3.94 8.54 -6.85
CA ALA A 87 -4.42 8.50 -5.47
C ALA A 87 -5.62 9.42 -5.25
N LYS A 88 -5.62 10.61 -5.85
CA LYS A 88 -6.77 11.54 -5.82
C LYS A 88 -8.02 10.93 -6.45
N LYS A 89 -7.89 10.21 -7.56
CA LYS A 89 -9.02 9.51 -8.19
C LYS A 89 -9.61 8.43 -7.27
N ILE A 90 -8.76 7.64 -6.59
CA ILE A 90 -9.22 6.65 -5.61
C ILE A 90 -9.91 7.34 -4.43
N SER A 91 -9.28 8.37 -3.86
CA SER A 91 -9.85 9.16 -2.76
C SER A 91 -11.23 9.71 -3.12
N PHE A 92 -11.34 10.32 -4.30
CA PHE A 92 -12.59 10.90 -4.79
C PHE A 92 -13.69 9.83 -4.99
N ALA A 93 -13.33 8.68 -5.53
CA ALA A 93 -14.27 7.59 -5.79
C ALA A 93 -14.76 6.92 -4.51
N LEU A 94 -13.87 6.72 -3.53
CA LEU A 94 -14.20 6.00 -2.29
C LEU A 94 -14.71 6.92 -1.18
N LYS A 95 -14.30 8.18 -1.15
CA LYS A 95 -14.60 9.15 -0.09
C LYS A 95 -14.36 8.57 1.32
N HIS A 96 -13.34 7.72 1.45
CA HIS A 96 -13.01 7.08 2.72
C HIS A 96 -12.58 8.13 3.75
N ILE A 97 -12.73 7.79 5.03
CA ILE A 97 -12.28 8.61 6.15
C ILE A 97 -10.97 8.01 6.67
N GLY A 98 -9.97 8.86 6.94
CA GLY A 98 -8.70 8.43 7.49
C GLY A 98 -7.77 7.82 6.44
N ILE A 99 -7.11 6.72 6.78
CA ILE A 99 -6.04 6.10 5.99
C ILE A 99 -6.55 4.83 5.31
N ILE A 100 -6.21 4.69 4.02
CA ILE A 100 -6.27 3.41 3.31
C ILE A 100 -4.90 3.07 2.75
N ASP A 101 -4.65 1.79 2.59
CA ASP A 101 -3.46 1.22 1.95
C ASP A 101 -3.87 0.59 0.62
N VAL A 102 -3.23 1.00 -0.47
CA VAL A 102 -3.53 0.49 -1.81
C VAL A 102 -2.28 -0.09 -2.44
N ASP A 103 -2.35 -1.36 -2.82
CA ASP A 103 -1.30 -2.03 -3.57
C ASP A 103 -1.58 -2.00 -5.07
N PHE A 104 -0.57 -1.72 -5.87
CA PHE A 104 -0.71 -1.64 -7.32
C PHE A 104 0.57 -2.02 -8.07
N LEU A 105 0.40 -2.45 -9.32
CA LEU A 105 1.49 -2.66 -10.26
C LEU A 105 1.59 -1.48 -11.22
N PHE A 106 2.81 -1.17 -11.64
CA PHE A 106 3.07 -0.14 -12.64
C PHE A 106 4.03 -0.66 -13.70
N ASN A 107 3.64 -0.57 -14.97
CA ASN A 107 4.44 -1.03 -16.12
C ASN A 107 5.16 0.10 -16.87
N GLY A 108 5.28 1.29 -16.26
CA GLY A 108 5.83 2.48 -16.91
C GLY A 108 4.79 3.36 -17.62
N LYS A 109 3.58 2.83 -17.88
CA LYS A 109 2.50 3.55 -18.58
C LYS A 109 1.16 3.47 -17.87
N LYS A 110 0.80 2.30 -17.33
CA LYS A 110 -0.51 2.02 -16.72
C LYS A 110 -0.34 1.49 -15.31
N ILE A 111 -1.27 1.88 -14.45
CA ILE A 111 -1.42 1.35 -13.09
C ILE A 111 -2.50 0.27 -13.10
N PHE A 112 -2.23 -0.83 -12.40
CA PHE A 112 -3.14 -1.95 -12.18
C PHE A 112 -3.30 -2.13 -10.68
N VAL A 113 -4.46 -1.81 -10.14
CA VAL A 113 -4.77 -1.97 -8.72
C VAL A 113 -4.80 -3.47 -8.39
N LEU A 114 -4.11 -3.85 -7.32
CA LEU A 114 -4.09 -5.21 -6.81
C LEU A 114 -5.05 -5.38 -5.65
N ASP A 115 -5.01 -4.44 -4.70
CA ASP A 115 -5.75 -4.52 -3.46
C ASP A 115 -5.99 -3.12 -2.88
N ILE A 116 -7.13 -2.94 -2.19
CA ILE A 116 -7.48 -1.73 -1.46
C ILE A 116 -7.86 -2.14 -0.05
N ASN A 117 -7.04 -1.77 0.91
CA ASN A 117 -7.19 -2.13 2.30
C ASN A 117 -7.67 -0.92 3.11
N PRO A 118 -8.89 -0.92 3.68
CA PRO A 118 -9.43 0.19 4.48
C PRO A 118 -8.82 0.20 5.90
N ARG A 119 -7.51 0.23 5.98
CA ARG A 119 -6.71 0.21 7.20
C ARG A 119 -5.33 0.75 6.95
N ILE A 120 -4.57 0.98 8.03
CA ILE A 120 -3.14 1.28 7.96
C ILE A 120 -2.42 0.05 7.39
N GLY A 121 -1.63 0.26 6.33
CA GLY A 121 -0.83 -0.77 5.69
C GLY A 121 0.46 -1.09 6.44
N GLY A 122 1.01 -2.27 6.19
CA GLY A 122 2.32 -2.65 6.74
C GLY A 122 3.46 -1.77 6.24
N GLY A 123 3.30 -1.07 5.12
CA GLY A 123 4.25 -0.08 4.61
C GLY A 123 4.16 1.30 5.27
N TYR A 124 3.15 1.58 6.08
CA TYR A 124 2.95 2.88 6.72
C TYR A 124 4.12 3.33 7.62
N PRO A 125 4.83 2.47 8.36
CA PRO A 125 6.00 2.89 9.12
C PRO A 125 7.04 3.67 8.30
N PHE A 126 7.21 3.35 7.02
CA PHE A 126 8.11 4.10 6.13
C PHE A 126 7.59 5.51 5.84
N THR A 127 6.27 5.64 5.65
CA THR A 127 5.59 6.94 5.49
C THR A 127 5.75 7.80 6.74
N HIS A 128 5.52 7.21 7.91
CA HIS A 128 5.68 7.88 9.21
C HIS A 128 7.11 8.33 9.45
N GLU A 129 8.08 7.43 9.26
CA GLU A 129 9.50 7.70 9.47
C GLU A 129 10.04 8.79 8.52
N TYR A 130 9.47 8.91 7.34
CA TYR A 130 9.79 10.00 6.42
C TYR A 130 9.28 11.38 6.89
N GLY A 131 8.34 11.41 7.83
CA GLY A 131 7.79 12.63 8.45
C GLY A 131 6.31 12.87 8.16
N TYR A 132 5.63 11.92 7.51
CA TYR A 132 4.19 12.02 7.27
C TYR A 132 3.41 11.32 8.40
N ASN A 133 3.24 12.00 9.53
CA ASN A 133 2.50 11.46 10.67
C ASN A 133 0.99 11.61 10.46
N TYR A 134 0.39 10.68 9.71
CA TYR A 134 -1.04 10.65 9.43
C TYR A 134 -1.89 10.38 10.68
N LEU A 135 -1.36 9.59 11.63
CA LEU A 135 -2.07 9.29 12.87
C LEU A 135 -2.25 10.56 13.72
N GLU A 136 -1.21 11.36 13.87
CA GLU A 136 -1.28 12.64 14.57
C GLU A 136 -2.28 13.59 13.89
N PHE A 137 -2.26 13.64 12.53
CA PHE A 137 -3.23 14.43 11.77
C PHE A 137 -4.66 14.03 12.09
N ILE A 138 -4.99 12.73 12.04
CA ILE A 138 -6.35 12.23 12.31
C ILE A 138 -6.74 12.52 13.76
N LEU A 139 -5.88 12.19 14.73
CA LEU A 139 -6.15 12.42 16.16
C LEU A 139 -6.41 13.89 16.45
N SER A 140 -5.64 14.80 15.87
CA SER A 140 -5.84 16.23 16.04
C SER A 140 -7.21 16.72 15.53
N LYS A 141 -7.68 16.12 14.41
CA LYS A 141 -9.00 16.43 13.87
C LYS A 141 -10.13 15.89 14.74
N ILE A 142 -9.97 14.69 15.32
CA ILE A 142 -10.95 14.06 16.21
C ILE A 142 -11.09 14.85 17.53
N ILE A 143 -9.98 15.34 18.09
CA ILE A 143 -9.96 16.04 19.38
C ILE A 143 -10.40 17.52 19.25
N ASN A 144 -10.92 17.93 18.09
CA ASN A 144 -11.31 19.33 17.81
C ASN A 144 -10.15 20.35 17.98
N ASN A 145 -8.95 19.88 17.91
CA ASN A 145 -7.79 20.73 17.93
C ASN A 145 -7.61 21.30 16.51
N ASN A 146 -8.15 22.49 16.25
CA ASN A 146 -8.02 23.23 14.98
C ASN A 146 -6.58 23.58 14.59
N LYS A 147 -5.60 22.90 15.15
CA LYS A 147 -4.20 23.04 14.73
C LYS A 147 -4.07 22.61 13.28
N ASN A 148 -3.64 23.54 12.45
CA ASN A 148 -3.15 23.23 11.12
C ASN A 148 -1.86 22.40 11.24
N ILE A 149 -2.01 21.09 11.32
CA ILE A 149 -0.85 20.20 11.36
C ILE A 149 -0.22 20.22 9.98
N LYS A 150 0.98 20.75 9.92
CA LYS A 150 1.86 20.61 8.76
C LYS A 150 2.74 19.40 8.99
N PHE A 151 2.83 18.54 7.99
CA PHE A 151 3.77 17.42 8.03
C PHE A 151 5.20 17.96 8.16
N ASN A 152 5.91 17.51 9.21
CA ASN A 152 7.30 17.91 9.45
C ASN A 152 8.24 17.04 8.60
N ILE A 153 8.28 17.34 7.31
CA ILE A 153 9.16 16.64 6.37
C ILE A 153 10.57 17.14 6.61
N LYS A 154 11.33 16.41 7.39
CA LYS A 154 12.78 16.62 7.42
C LYS A 154 13.29 16.25 6.03
N LYS A 155 13.91 17.21 5.32
CA LYS A 155 14.64 16.92 4.09
C LYS A 155 15.69 15.85 4.40
N LYS A 156 15.36 14.60 4.13
CA LYS A 156 16.28 13.48 4.30
C LYS A 156 17.03 13.29 2.99
N ASN A 157 18.34 13.10 3.07
CA ASN A 157 19.19 12.79 1.91
C ASN A 157 18.96 11.35 1.42
N TYR A 158 17.99 10.63 1.99
CA TYR A 158 17.65 9.25 1.66
C TYR A 158 16.14 9.05 1.65
N ASN A 159 15.69 8.19 0.79
CA ASN A 159 14.29 7.81 0.61
C ASN A 159 14.09 6.28 0.64
N MET A 160 15.15 5.52 0.94
CA MET A 160 15.11 4.07 1.07
C MET A 160 15.05 3.68 2.53
N PHE A 161 14.12 2.79 2.85
CA PHE A 161 13.86 2.29 4.20
C PHE A 161 13.77 0.79 4.22
N SER A 162 14.19 0.19 5.33
CA SER A 162 13.99 -1.24 5.61
C SER A 162 13.53 -1.43 7.04
N LYS A 163 12.72 -2.46 7.28
CA LYS A 163 12.39 -2.92 8.64
C LYS A 163 13.58 -3.68 9.21
N GLY A 164 13.79 -3.55 10.51
CA GLY A 164 14.80 -4.26 11.27
C GLY A 164 14.20 -4.94 12.50
N ILE A 165 14.95 -5.86 13.08
CA ILE A 165 14.64 -6.47 14.37
C ILE A 165 15.52 -5.78 15.40
N SER A 166 14.92 -5.28 16.48
CA SER A 166 15.64 -4.75 17.64
C SER A 166 15.44 -5.67 18.83
N ILE A 167 16.52 -5.93 19.55
CA ILE A 167 16.49 -6.71 20.79
C ILE A 167 16.43 -5.73 21.95
N TYR A 168 15.39 -5.83 22.76
CA TYR A 168 15.22 -5.02 23.96
C TYR A 168 15.47 -5.86 25.20
N ASN A 169 16.25 -5.31 26.14
CA ASN A 169 16.44 -5.89 27.46
C ASN A 169 15.30 -5.40 28.35
N HIS A 170 14.52 -6.30 28.89
CA HIS A 170 13.48 -6.01 29.87
C HIS A 170 14.09 -6.24 31.27
N LYS A 171 14.07 -5.21 32.11
CA LYS A 171 14.41 -5.32 33.54
C LYS A 171 13.23 -5.91 34.31
#